data_59d3169b4b88d9926bb520d3a1f230ba
#
_entry.id   59d3169b4b88d9926bb520d3a1f230ba
#
_cell.length_a   1.000
_cell.length_b   1.000
_cell.length_c   1.000
_cell.angle_alpha   90.00
_cell.angle_beta   90.00
_cell.angle_gamma   90.00
#
_symmetry.space_group_name_H-M   'P 1'
#
loop_
_entity.id
_entity.type
_entity.pdbx_description
1 polymer ?
#
loop_
_entity_poly.entity_id
_entity_poly.type
_entity_poly.pdbx_seq_one_letter_code
_entity_poly.pdbx_strand_id
1 'polypeptide(L)'
;MPHRTAEVRLLDHGYSREARSLLYHAYRHDPTFAYLFESERPGFDQRVRATVRELVQQHFAEELPAIGLLIEERLVGIALIAPPIRRLDITESWSWRLRMLMTTGFRCTKRYLEYHDAVLACLPPGPYHVLPLIGVHPEFQGQSLGEQLLTALHNWCAEDSGSQGVVLDTGNPHYLEFYKRQGYEEIGEVAVGPIIEHVF
;
A
#
# COMPACT_ATOMS: atom_id res chain seq x y z
N MET A 1 24.32 -2.04 -17.34
CA MET A 1 24.63 -2.38 -15.93
C MET A 1 24.12 -3.79 -15.69
N PRO A 2 24.81 -4.68 -14.98
CA PRO A 2 24.25 -6.00 -14.70
C PRO A 2 22.93 -5.86 -13.96
N HIS A 3 21.89 -6.51 -14.43
CA HIS A 3 20.62 -6.62 -13.73
C HIS A 3 20.89 -7.29 -12.38
N ARG A 4 20.85 -6.53 -11.30
CA ARG A 4 20.89 -7.10 -9.96
C ARG A 4 19.59 -7.86 -9.78
N THR A 5 19.68 -9.18 -9.70
CA THR A 5 18.50 -10.00 -9.43
C THR A 5 18.10 -9.78 -7.98
N ALA A 6 16.88 -9.28 -7.77
CA ALA A 6 16.34 -9.16 -6.44
C ALA A 6 15.84 -10.54 -5.97
N GLU A 7 16.09 -10.85 -4.71
CA GLU A 7 15.53 -12.03 -4.05
C GLU A 7 14.10 -11.72 -3.59
N VAL A 8 13.17 -12.61 -3.92
CA VAL A 8 11.80 -12.56 -3.40
C VAL A 8 11.72 -13.28 -2.07
N ARG A 9 11.16 -12.64 -1.04
CA ARG A 9 11.04 -13.21 0.30
C ARG A 9 9.69 -12.88 0.92
N LEU A 10 9.06 -13.87 1.55
CA LEU A 10 7.96 -13.61 2.49
C LEU A 10 8.54 -12.97 3.74
N LEU A 11 7.97 -11.85 4.13
CA LEU A 11 8.47 -11.05 5.24
C LEU A 11 7.72 -11.37 6.52
N ASP A 12 8.45 -11.45 7.61
CA ASP A 12 7.91 -11.54 8.97
C ASP A 12 8.01 -10.20 9.70
N HIS A 13 7.57 -10.17 10.94
CA HIS A 13 7.60 -8.98 11.81
C HIS A 13 9.02 -8.37 11.97
N GLY A 14 10.07 -9.16 11.78
CA GLY A 14 11.46 -8.69 11.84
C GLY A 14 11.76 -7.56 10.85
N TYR A 15 11.06 -7.56 9.71
CA TYR A 15 11.18 -6.53 8.67
C TYR A 15 10.34 -5.28 8.90
N SER A 16 9.58 -5.19 9.99
CA SER A 16 8.67 -4.07 10.25
C SER A 16 9.36 -2.70 10.22
N ARG A 17 10.62 -2.61 10.65
CA ARG A 17 11.38 -1.36 10.66
C ARG A 17 11.77 -0.93 9.25
N GLU A 18 12.29 -1.85 8.46
CA GLU A 18 12.70 -1.62 7.07
C GLU A 18 11.48 -1.31 6.20
N ALA A 19 10.39 -2.06 6.37
CA ALA A 19 9.12 -1.84 5.70
C ALA A 19 8.58 -0.41 5.91
N ARG A 20 8.59 0.06 7.18
CA ARG A 20 8.16 1.44 7.51
C ARG A 20 9.05 2.49 6.85
N SER A 21 10.36 2.27 6.83
CA SER A 21 11.29 3.20 6.19
C SER A 21 11.07 3.24 4.68
N LEU A 22 10.99 2.09 4.03
CA LEU A 22 10.79 1.98 2.59
C LEU A 22 9.47 2.63 2.16
N LEU A 23 8.36 2.24 2.79
CA LEU A 23 7.03 2.75 2.45
C LEU A 23 6.90 4.25 2.72
N TYR A 24 7.51 4.77 3.79
CA TYR A 24 7.58 6.22 3.97
C TYR A 24 8.25 6.92 2.77
N HIS A 25 9.38 6.41 2.29
CA HIS A 25 10.07 6.99 1.14
C HIS A 25 9.29 6.84 -0.17
N ALA A 26 8.54 5.74 -0.34
CA ALA A 26 7.68 5.53 -1.50
C ALA A 26 6.48 6.49 -1.53
N TYR A 27 5.87 6.76 -0.37
CA TYR A 27 4.60 7.51 -0.28
C TYR A 27 4.74 8.99 0.08
N ARG A 28 5.91 9.47 0.51
CA ARG A 28 6.09 10.88 0.91
C ARG A 28 5.82 11.91 -0.20
N HIS A 29 5.85 11.49 -1.46
CA HIS A 29 5.55 12.32 -2.63
C HIS A 29 4.32 11.85 -3.39
N ASP A 30 3.58 10.91 -2.82
CA ASP A 30 2.34 10.43 -3.39
C ASP A 30 1.25 11.51 -3.29
N PRO A 31 0.49 11.78 -4.38
CA PRO A 31 -0.50 12.86 -4.40
C PRO A 31 -1.66 12.63 -3.44
N THR A 32 -2.09 11.38 -3.25
CA THR A 32 -3.16 11.03 -2.32
C THR A 32 -2.71 11.27 -0.88
N PHE A 33 -1.50 10.81 -0.52
CA PHE A 33 -0.92 11.08 0.80
C PHE A 33 -0.68 12.58 1.02
N ALA A 34 -0.25 13.32 -0.01
CA ALA A 34 -0.09 14.78 0.06
C ALA A 34 -1.39 15.47 0.45
N TYR A 35 -2.51 15.07 -0.15
CA TYR A 35 -3.82 15.60 0.20
C TYR A 35 -4.33 15.12 1.56
N LEU A 36 -4.30 13.82 1.83
CA LEU A 36 -4.82 13.24 3.07
C LEU A 36 -4.11 13.81 4.31
N PHE A 37 -2.80 14.01 4.22
CA PHE A 37 -1.96 14.45 5.32
C PHE A 37 -1.51 15.90 5.24
N GLU A 38 -2.17 16.72 4.43
CA GLU A 38 -2.00 18.17 4.34
C GLU A 38 -0.54 18.59 4.10
N SER A 39 0.01 18.28 2.89
CA SER A 39 1.40 18.56 2.52
C SER A 39 1.80 20.03 2.67
N GLU A 40 0.83 20.95 2.52
CA GLU A 40 1.05 22.40 2.65
C GLU A 40 1.23 22.86 4.10
N ARG A 41 1.04 21.99 5.10
CA ARG A 41 1.13 22.35 6.51
C ARG A 41 2.38 21.77 7.16
N PRO A 42 3.01 22.51 8.10
CA PRO A 42 4.12 22.00 8.88
C PRO A 42 3.81 20.65 9.51
N GLY A 43 4.80 19.76 9.59
CA GLY A 43 4.64 18.44 10.17
C GLY A 43 4.10 17.37 9.23
N PHE A 44 4.03 17.62 7.91
CA PHE A 44 3.59 16.64 6.92
C PHE A 44 4.38 15.32 7.00
N ASP A 45 5.72 15.39 6.97
CA ASP A 45 6.56 14.19 7.05
C ASP A 45 6.29 13.35 8.31
N GLN A 46 6.04 14.00 9.45
CA GLN A 46 5.71 13.31 10.69
C GLN A 46 4.36 12.60 10.60
N ARG A 47 3.34 13.23 9.98
CA ARG A 47 2.03 12.62 9.78
C ARG A 47 2.11 11.41 8.84
N VAL A 48 2.84 11.50 7.72
CA VAL A 48 3.07 10.38 6.81
C VAL A 48 3.81 9.24 7.51
N ARG A 49 4.91 9.55 8.24
CA ARG A 49 5.65 8.54 9.01
C ARG A 49 4.79 7.84 10.05
N ALA A 50 3.96 8.61 10.76
CA ALA A 50 3.06 8.05 11.77
C ALA A 50 2.03 7.11 11.14
N THR A 51 1.40 7.52 10.02
CA THR A 51 0.43 6.70 9.32
C THR A 51 1.05 5.41 8.79
N VAL A 52 2.15 5.50 8.07
CA VAL A 52 2.86 4.30 7.55
C VAL A 52 3.26 3.38 8.70
N ARG A 53 3.73 3.93 9.83
CA ARG A 53 4.04 3.13 11.01
C ARG A 53 2.82 2.38 11.52
N GLU A 54 1.68 3.05 11.69
CA GLU A 54 0.46 2.42 12.22
C GLU A 54 -0.07 1.33 11.27
N LEU A 55 -0.06 1.57 9.96
CA LEU A 55 -0.49 0.60 8.96
C LEU A 55 0.41 -0.64 8.93
N VAL A 56 1.73 -0.45 8.90
CA VAL A 56 2.70 -1.56 8.88
C VAL A 56 2.66 -2.35 10.19
N GLN A 57 2.58 -1.66 11.35
CA GLN A 57 2.50 -2.33 12.64
C GLN A 57 1.24 -3.18 12.77
N GLN A 58 0.08 -2.64 12.35
CA GLN A 58 -1.17 -3.38 12.38
C GLN A 58 -1.10 -4.60 11.45
N HIS A 59 -0.58 -4.42 10.23
CA HIS A 59 -0.44 -5.49 9.26
C HIS A 59 0.36 -6.69 9.81
N PHE A 60 1.53 -6.43 10.37
CA PHE A 60 2.36 -7.49 10.97
C PHE A 60 1.81 -8.02 12.30
N ALA A 61 1.10 -7.20 13.09
CA ALA A 61 0.46 -7.65 14.31
C ALA A 61 -0.70 -8.62 14.06
N GLU A 62 -1.34 -8.51 12.90
CA GLU A 62 -2.38 -9.42 12.43
C GLU A 62 -1.81 -10.62 11.64
N GLU A 63 -0.48 -10.75 11.59
CA GLU A 63 0.22 -11.81 10.87
C GLU A 63 -0.19 -11.89 9.38
N LEU A 64 -0.51 -10.74 8.77
CA LEU A 64 -0.89 -10.67 7.37
C LEU A 64 0.34 -10.84 6.47
N PRO A 65 0.19 -11.49 5.29
CA PRO A 65 1.29 -11.75 4.39
C PRO A 65 1.89 -10.48 3.81
N ALA A 66 3.20 -10.45 3.68
CA ALA A 66 3.95 -9.40 3.01
C ALA A 66 5.05 -10.01 2.15
N ILE A 67 5.19 -9.52 0.92
CA ILE A 67 6.25 -9.93 -0.01
C ILE A 67 7.28 -8.82 -0.10
N GLY A 68 8.55 -9.16 0.06
CA GLY A 68 9.67 -8.25 -0.09
C GLY A 68 10.57 -8.62 -1.26
N LEU A 69 11.20 -7.60 -1.85
CA LEU A 69 12.33 -7.74 -2.74
C LEU A 69 13.59 -7.29 -2.01
N LEU A 70 14.60 -8.13 -1.98
CA LEU A 70 15.89 -7.87 -1.33
C LEU A 70 17.02 -7.83 -2.36
N ILE A 71 17.90 -6.85 -2.22
CA ILE A 71 19.18 -6.80 -2.93
C ILE A 71 20.28 -6.71 -1.87
N GLU A 72 21.20 -7.68 -1.84
CA GLU A 72 22.28 -7.73 -0.83
C GLU A 72 21.73 -7.58 0.61
N GLU A 73 20.70 -8.38 0.94
CA GLU A 73 19.98 -8.36 2.23
C GLU A 73 19.26 -7.03 2.57
N ARG A 74 19.27 -6.04 1.69
CA ARG A 74 18.56 -4.78 1.85
C ARG A 74 17.17 -4.88 1.22
N LEU A 75 16.13 -4.56 1.98
CA LEU A 75 14.77 -4.47 1.48
C LEU A 75 14.64 -3.26 0.54
N VAL A 76 14.31 -3.53 -0.74
CA VAL A 76 14.19 -2.51 -1.80
C VAL A 76 12.78 -2.36 -2.37
N GLY A 77 11.93 -3.37 -2.16
CA GLY A 77 10.52 -3.35 -2.55
C GLY A 77 9.67 -4.13 -1.56
N ILE A 78 8.42 -3.74 -1.37
CA ILE A 78 7.49 -4.44 -0.49
C ILE A 78 6.05 -4.30 -1.00
N ALA A 79 5.27 -5.38 -0.87
CA ALA A 79 3.83 -5.40 -1.01
C ALA A 79 3.21 -5.99 0.27
N LEU A 80 2.31 -5.24 0.89
CA LEU A 80 1.45 -5.72 1.97
C LEU A 80 0.19 -6.31 1.35
N ILE A 81 -0.24 -7.48 1.80
CA ILE A 81 -1.34 -8.23 1.21
C ILE A 81 -2.40 -8.49 2.28
N ALA A 82 -3.62 -8.06 2.02
CA ALA A 82 -4.79 -8.45 2.81
C ALA A 82 -5.50 -9.61 2.10
N PRO A 83 -5.60 -10.78 2.71
CA PRO A 83 -6.28 -11.94 2.12
C PRO A 83 -7.80 -11.73 2.06
N PRO A 84 -8.50 -12.45 1.16
CA PRO A 84 -9.94 -12.25 0.89
C PRO A 84 -10.87 -12.45 2.10
N ILE A 85 -10.47 -13.30 3.04
CA ILE A 85 -11.29 -13.67 4.21
C ILE A 85 -11.26 -12.58 5.29
N ARG A 86 -10.20 -11.77 5.30
CA ARG A 86 -10.07 -10.63 6.20
C ARG A 86 -10.20 -9.36 5.37
N ARG A 87 -11.43 -8.89 5.17
CA ARG A 87 -11.60 -7.48 4.81
C ARG A 87 -10.89 -6.69 5.89
N LEU A 88 -9.83 -5.98 5.51
CA LEU A 88 -9.09 -5.15 6.45
C LEU A 88 -10.01 -4.04 6.96
N ASP A 89 -10.74 -4.35 7.99
CA ASP A 89 -11.45 -3.33 8.76
C ASP A 89 -10.52 -2.77 9.84
N ILE A 90 -9.29 -2.39 9.41
CA ILE A 90 -8.35 -1.63 10.25
C ILE A 90 -9.06 -0.42 10.81
N THR A 91 -9.98 0.15 10.04
CA THR A 91 -10.76 1.32 10.42
C THR A 91 -11.80 1.02 11.50
N GLU A 92 -12.24 -0.21 11.71
CA GLU A 92 -13.14 -0.59 12.82
C GLU A 92 -12.42 -0.64 14.17
N SER A 93 -11.09 -0.80 14.19
CA SER A 93 -10.34 -0.82 15.44
C SER A 93 -10.32 0.56 16.13
N TRP A 94 -11.07 0.68 17.23
CA TRP A 94 -11.05 1.90 18.06
C TRP A 94 -9.64 2.32 18.48
N SER A 95 -8.78 1.37 18.78
CA SER A 95 -7.40 1.64 19.18
C SER A 95 -6.59 2.24 18.04
N TRP A 96 -6.78 1.76 16.81
CA TRP A 96 -6.14 2.31 15.62
C TRP A 96 -6.62 3.75 15.33
N ARG A 97 -7.95 3.97 15.35
CA ARG A 97 -8.54 5.33 15.16
C ARG A 97 -8.01 6.32 16.18
N LEU A 98 -7.89 5.92 17.45
CA LEU A 98 -7.35 6.77 18.50
C LEU A 98 -5.88 7.09 18.25
N ARG A 99 -5.05 6.11 17.88
CA ARG A 99 -3.63 6.34 17.56
C ARG A 99 -3.48 7.28 16.36
N MET A 100 -4.26 7.09 15.30
CA MET A 100 -4.27 7.99 14.15
C MET A 100 -4.68 9.42 14.55
N LEU A 101 -5.75 9.55 15.32
CA LEU A 101 -6.20 10.85 15.80
C LEU A 101 -5.11 11.59 16.61
N MET A 102 -4.42 10.87 17.49
CA MET A 102 -3.37 11.46 18.33
C MET A 102 -2.09 11.80 17.55
N THR A 103 -1.81 11.12 16.46
CA THR A 103 -0.55 11.29 15.70
C THR A 103 -0.70 12.17 14.46
N THR A 104 -1.84 12.12 13.78
CA THR A 104 -2.08 12.88 12.54
C THR A 104 -3.12 14.00 12.69
N GLY A 105 -3.90 13.97 13.77
CA GLY A 105 -4.98 14.91 14.05
C GLY A 105 -6.30 14.56 13.36
N PHE A 106 -7.37 15.22 13.81
CA PHE A 106 -8.74 14.92 13.41
C PHE A 106 -8.98 15.00 11.89
N ARG A 107 -8.50 16.07 11.24
CA ARG A 107 -8.74 16.27 9.79
C ARG A 107 -8.10 15.18 8.93
N CYS A 108 -6.84 14.84 9.19
CA CYS A 108 -6.14 13.80 8.44
C CYS A 108 -6.78 12.44 8.68
N THR A 109 -7.11 12.11 9.92
CA THR A 109 -7.80 10.86 10.27
C THR A 109 -9.15 10.76 9.55
N LYS A 110 -9.95 11.82 9.58
CA LYS A 110 -11.24 11.87 8.90
C LYS A 110 -11.09 11.66 7.39
N ARG A 111 -10.18 12.40 6.73
CA ARG A 111 -9.92 12.26 5.29
C ARG A 111 -9.48 10.84 4.93
N TYR A 112 -8.61 10.25 5.75
CA TYR A 112 -8.14 8.88 5.53
C TYR A 112 -9.30 7.87 5.62
N LEU A 113 -10.18 7.99 6.61
CA LEU A 113 -11.34 7.12 6.75
C LEU A 113 -12.31 7.28 5.56
N GLU A 114 -12.62 8.52 5.18
CA GLU A 114 -13.50 8.80 4.03
C GLU A 114 -12.93 8.25 2.72
N TYR A 115 -11.62 8.40 2.50
CA TYR A 115 -10.92 7.81 1.36
C TYR A 115 -11.02 6.28 1.38
N HIS A 116 -10.66 5.65 2.49
CA HIS A 116 -10.68 4.20 2.63
C HIS A 116 -12.08 3.61 2.40
N ASP A 117 -13.11 4.20 3.02
CA ASP A 117 -14.50 3.77 2.84
C ASP A 117 -14.96 3.91 1.37
N ALA A 118 -14.56 4.99 0.71
CA ALA A 118 -14.91 5.23 -0.69
C ALA A 118 -14.23 4.23 -1.65
N VAL A 119 -12.95 3.90 -1.43
CA VAL A 119 -12.24 2.86 -2.19
C VAL A 119 -12.89 1.49 -1.97
N LEU A 120 -13.18 1.14 -0.71
CA LEU A 120 -13.86 -0.13 -0.41
C LEU A 120 -15.24 -0.26 -1.08
N ALA A 121 -15.96 0.85 -1.20
CA ALA A 121 -17.27 0.86 -1.86
C ALA A 121 -17.19 0.61 -3.39
N CYS A 122 -16.02 0.84 -4.02
CA CYS A 122 -15.78 0.54 -5.43
C CYS A 122 -15.41 -0.92 -5.68
N LEU A 123 -15.01 -1.66 -4.64
CA LEU A 123 -14.57 -3.04 -4.83
C LEU A 123 -15.72 -3.94 -5.29
N PRO A 124 -15.49 -4.82 -6.28
CA PRO A 124 -16.51 -5.75 -6.73
C PRO A 124 -16.87 -6.74 -5.61
N PRO A 125 -18.09 -7.28 -5.62
CA PRO A 125 -18.46 -8.32 -4.69
C PRO A 125 -17.66 -9.59 -4.97
N GLY A 126 -17.01 -10.14 -3.94
CA GLY A 126 -16.24 -11.37 -4.07
C GLY A 126 -15.01 -11.40 -3.17
N PRO A 127 -14.32 -12.53 -3.14
CA PRO A 127 -13.09 -12.70 -2.40
C PRO A 127 -11.88 -12.23 -3.23
N TYR A 128 -11.37 -11.05 -2.95
CA TYR A 128 -10.19 -10.48 -3.60
C TYR A 128 -9.08 -10.22 -2.57
N HIS A 129 -7.83 -10.46 -2.96
CA HIS A 129 -6.70 -9.92 -2.21
C HIS A 129 -6.66 -8.40 -2.40
N VAL A 130 -6.42 -7.67 -1.33
CA VAL A 130 -6.29 -6.20 -1.36
C VAL A 130 -4.85 -5.83 -1.07
N LEU A 131 -4.31 -4.84 -1.77
CA LEU A 131 -2.98 -4.30 -1.53
C LEU A 131 -3.08 -2.94 -0.81
N PRO A 132 -3.03 -2.93 0.54
CA PRO A 132 -3.11 -1.66 1.27
C PRO A 132 -1.95 -0.73 0.98
N LEU A 133 -0.75 -1.27 0.82
CA LEU A 133 0.46 -0.53 0.46
C LEU A 133 1.38 -1.41 -0.40
N ILE A 134 1.87 -0.85 -1.49
CA ILE A 134 2.91 -1.46 -2.32
C ILE A 134 3.91 -0.39 -2.74
N GLY A 135 5.19 -0.67 -2.71
CA GLY A 135 6.19 0.30 -3.13
C GLY A 135 7.58 -0.27 -3.35
N VAL A 136 8.32 0.40 -4.21
CA VAL A 136 9.76 0.22 -4.42
C VAL A 136 10.45 1.50 -3.93
N HIS A 137 11.54 1.34 -3.18
CA HIS A 137 12.31 2.46 -2.68
C HIS A 137 12.76 3.38 -3.84
N PRO A 138 12.61 4.71 -3.76
CA PRO A 138 12.87 5.62 -4.88
C PRO A 138 14.23 5.46 -5.55
N GLU A 139 15.28 5.15 -4.78
CA GLU A 139 16.65 4.90 -5.32
C GLU A 139 16.73 3.67 -6.24
N PHE A 140 15.75 2.77 -6.18
CA PHE A 140 15.72 1.52 -6.94
C PHE A 140 14.60 1.49 -7.99
N GLN A 141 13.84 2.56 -8.15
CA GLN A 141 12.83 2.67 -9.20
C GLN A 141 13.48 2.74 -10.59
N GLY A 142 12.70 2.45 -11.63
CA GLY A 142 13.19 2.43 -13.02
C GLY A 142 14.09 1.23 -13.37
N GLN A 143 14.13 0.17 -12.51
CA GLN A 143 14.94 -1.03 -12.67
C GLN A 143 14.07 -2.30 -12.79
N SER A 144 12.82 -2.18 -13.23
CA SER A 144 11.82 -3.27 -13.36
C SER A 144 11.51 -4.01 -12.03
N LEU A 145 11.90 -3.44 -10.87
CA LEU A 145 11.61 -4.07 -9.59
C LEU A 145 10.12 -4.05 -9.23
N GLY A 146 9.38 -3.04 -9.69
CA GLY A 146 7.93 -3.01 -9.54
C GLY A 146 7.24 -4.18 -10.27
N GLU A 147 7.70 -4.50 -11.47
CA GLU A 147 7.22 -5.67 -12.25
C GLU A 147 7.55 -6.98 -11.55
N GLN A 148 8.79 -7.11 -11.04
CA GLN A 148 9.20 -8.29 -10.28
C GLN A 148 8.36 -8.47 -9.00
N LEU A 149 8.08 -7.39 -8.30
CA LEU A 149 7.27 -7.40 -7.08
C LEU A 149 5.82 -7.84 -7.38
N LEU A 150 5.19 -7.28 -8.42
CA LEU A 150 3.85 -7.68 -8.83
C LEU A 150 3.80 -9.12 -9.33
N THR A 151 4.81 -9.57 -10.10
CA THR A 151 4.89 -10.97 -10.54
C THR A 151 4.96 -11.93 -9.35
N ALA A 152 5.79 -11.64 -8.37
CA ALA A 152 5.90 -12.46 -7.16
C ALA A 152 4.59 -12.48 -6.36
N LEU A 153 3.94 -11.33 -6.25
CA LEU A 153 2.65 -11.18 -5.60
C LEU A 153 1.54 -11.95 -6.33
N HIS A 154 1.46 -11.83 -7.65
CA HIS A 154 0.46 -12.56 -8.45
C HIS A 154 0.64 -14.06 -8.32
N ASN A 155 1.88 -14.56 -8.37
CA ASN A 155 2.17 -15.98 -8.17
C ASN A 155 1.72 -16.46 -6.79
N TRP A 156 2.01 -15.68 -5.75
CA TRP A 156 1.58 -16.01 -4.39
C TRP A 156 0.06 -15.99 -4.23
N CYS A 157 -0.63 -14.96 -4.75
CA CYS A 157 -2.08 -14.87 -4.69
C CYS A 157 -2.80 -15.96 -5.51
N ALA A 158 -2.19 -16.40 -6.61
CA ALA A 158 -2.74 -17.47 -7.47
C ALA A 158 -2.77 -18.86 -6.79
N GLU A 159 -2.00 -19.06 -5.72
CA GLU A 159 -2.06 -20.28 -4.92
C GLU A 159 -3.34 -20.36 -4.06
N ASP A 160 -4.00 -19.23 -3.81
CA ASP A 160 -5.27 -19.16 -3.10
C ASP A 160 -6.44 -19.37 -4.05
N SER A 161 -6.92 -20.62 -4.15
CA SER A 161 -8.08 -20.99 -4.98
C SER A 161 -9.40 -20.33 -4.53
N GLY A 162 -9.43 -19.73 -3.34
CA GLY A 162 -10.57 -18.98 -2.82
C GLY A 162 -10.60 -17.53 -3.30
N SER A 163 -9.53 -17.04 -3.93
CA SER A 163 -9.44 -15.66 -4.43
C SER A 163 -9.84 -15.55 -5.90
N GLN A 164 -10.50 -14.45 -6.25
CA GLN A 164 -10.86 -14.11 -7.63
C GLN A 164 -9.86 -13.17 -8.29
N GLY A 165 -8.92 -12.61 -7.54
CA GLY A 165 -7.91 -11.69 -8.05
C GLY A 165 -7.31 -10.78 -6.99
N VAL A 166 -6.64 -9.75 -7.47
CA VAL A 166 -5.94 -8.77 -6.64
C VAL A 166 -6.46 -7.38 -6.98
N VAL A 167 -6.81 -6.60 -5.97
CA VAL A 167 -7.28 -5.22 -6.13
C VAL A 167 -6.32 -4.25 -5.44
N LEU A 168 -6.16 -3.08 -6.05
CA LEU A 168 -5.37 -1.98 -5.53
C LEU A 168 -5.99 -0.65 -5.98
N ASP A 169 -5.53 0.44 -5.41
CA ASP A 169 -5.88 1.79 -5.84
C ASP A 169 -4.65 2.68 -5.95
N THR A 170 -4.76 3.74 -6.74
CA THR A 170 -3.73 4.76 -6.88
C THR A 170 -4.30 6.08 -7.37
N GLY A 171 -3.96 7.18 -6.70
CA GLY A 171 -4.22 8.54 -7.16
C GLY A 171 -3.06 9.13 -7.96
N ASN A 172 -2.03 8.36 -8.24
CA ASN A 172 -0.88 8.83 -8.99
C ASN A 172 -1.01 8.46 -10.48
N PRO A 173 -1.29 9.42 -11.38
CA PRO A 173 -1.50 9.14 -12.80
C PRO A 173 -0.26 8.51 -13.47
N HIS A 174 0.91 8.65 -12.88
CA HIS A 174 2.14 8.05 -13.41
C HIS A 174 2.12 6.51 -13.38
N TYR A 175 1.32 5.90 -12.49
CA TYR A 175 1.24 4.45 -12.34
C TYR A 175 0.09 3.80 -13.10
N LEU A 176 -0.84 4.55 -13.68
CA LEU A 176 -2.04 3.98 -14.34
C LEU A 176 -1.65 3.04 -15.48
N GLU A 177 -0.81 3.50 -16.41
CA GLU A 177 -0.33 2.69 -17.53
C GLU A 177 0.56 1.53 -17.07
N PHE A 178 1.26 1.68 -15.96
CA PHE A 178 2.04 0.60 -15.38
C PHE A 178 1.13 -0.54 -14.92
N TYR A 179 0.08 -0.27 -14.13
CA TYR A 179 -0.85 -1.30 -13.67
C TYR A 179 -1.63 -1.94 -14.82
N LYS A 180 -2.08 -1.17 -15.80
CA LYS A 180 -2.75 -1.70 -17.01
C LYS A 180 -1.85 -2.68 -17.79
N ARG A 181 -0.55 -2.38 -17.94
CA ARG A 181 0.42 -3.31 -18.53
C ARG A 181 0.66 -4.58 -17.72
N GLN A 182 0.44 -4.53 -16.41
CA GLN A 182 0.53 -5.69 -15.53
C GLN A 182 -0.76 -6.53 -15.47
N GLY A 183 -1.74 -6.20 -16.32
CA GLY A 183 -2.98 -6.95 -16.44
C GLY A 183 -4.12 -6.51 -15.52
N TYR A 184 -3.97 -5.37 -14.83
CA TYR A 184 -5.05 -4.80 -14.04
C TYR A 184 -6.06 -4.07 -14.93
N GLU A 185 -7.33 -4.25 -14.63
CA GLU A 185 -8.45 -3.54 -15.24
C GLU A 185 -8.97 -2.49 -14.25
N GLU A 186 -9.20 -1.28 -14.73
CA GLU A 186 -9.78 -0.22 -13.93
C GLU A 186 -11.27 -0.48 -13.68
N ILE A 187 -11.64 -0.60 -12.41
CA ILE A 187 -13.01 -0.95 -11.99
C ILE A 187 -13.79 0.23 -11.41
N GLY A 188 -13.12 1.33 -11.11
CA GLY A 188 -13.80 2.53 -10.62
C GLY A 188 -12.85 3.68 -10.35
N GLU A 189 -13.46 4.85 -10.16
CA GLU A 189 -12.78 6.09 -9.77
C GLU A 189 -13.43 6.68 -8.52
N VAL A 190 -12.62 7.20 -7.62
CA VAL A 190 -13.06 7.85 -6.38
C VAL A 190 -12.47 9.24 -6.28
N ALA A 191 -13.32 10.24 -6.07
CA ALA A 191 -12.86 11.61 -5.82
C ALA A 191 -12.37 11.74 -4.37
N VAL A 192 -11.09 12.02 -4.19
CA VAL A 192 -10.43 12.25 -2.90
C VAL A 192 -9.94 13.71 -2.84
N GLY A 193 -10.84 14.62 -2.53
CA GLY A 193 -10.58 16.06 -2.66
C GLY A 193 -10.25 16.44 -4.11
N PRO A 194 -9.05 16.98 -4.40
CA PRO A 194 -8.64 17.32 -5.76
C PRO A 194 -8.04 16.13 -6.54
N ILE A 195 -7.90 14.97 -5.90
CA ILE A 195 -7.28 13.77 -6.48
C ILE A 195 -8.38 12.85 -6.98
N ILE A 196 -8.14 12.20 -8.11
CA ILE A 196 -8.92 11.05 -8.58
C ILE A 196 -8.12 9.80 -8.24
N GLU A 197 -8.70 8.97 -7.38
CA GLU A 197 -8.16 7.65 -7.04
C GLU A 197 -8.74 6.63 -8.01
N HIS A 198 -7.89 5.92 -8.71
CA HIS A 198 -8.27 4.86 -9.66
C HIS A 198 -8.17 3.52 -8.96
N VAL A 199 -9.24 2.75 -9.02
CA VAL A 199 -9.34 1.42 -8.38
C VAL A 199 -9.22 0.36 -9.47
N PHE A 200 -8.33 -0.60 -9.25
CA PHE A 200 -7.99 -1.67 -10.19
C PHE A 200 -8.23 -3.05 -9.58
#